data_765789073f4392eb24e7f3018119883f
#
_entry.id   765789073f4392eb24e7f3018119883f
#
_cell.length_a   1.000
_cell.length_b   1.000
_cell.length_c   1.000
_cell.angle_alpha   90.00
_cell.angle_beta   90.00
_cell.angle_gamma   90.00
#
_symmetry.space_group_name_H-M   'P 1'
#
loop_
_entity.id
_entity.type
_entity.pdbx_description
1 polymer ?
#
loop_
_entity_poly.entity_id
_entity_poly.type
_entity_poly.pdbx_seq_one_letter_code
_entity_poly.pdbx_strand_id
1 'polypeptide(L)'
;LRSLVGSEMCIRDRLTLVLIFFVACRRQQSVSTPLNAAERILKDNPDSAFRIIQSIPYPDKLDKEDLVRWCLIAGKAADKLNTSLPPSYYFDHAYSWLIKYGITKDQVDIGLFWGRSLVADGEYDKAMSIYAEVLAIAKEKELYNETGYICTYIADLYDFRDMQKEARHQYEEAQGLFKKAGNIKSHVFALQNIAREWAFFDSLECALKYMGIADSIAQQLNDNEVSSSLDNAFGNIYLAMNQYSKAEYHFLKSTSLDKENELYNTNCLIKLYLQVGDILKARELLYTLPLDSSEYEYGIERAFYRVTKAEGSYKEALKHLETCESISDSITILQNNTKILEVEKKFNNLRLKEKNHQLELTQQKYMIIICICLIFCIAITLLYLLYRQKTKNEMNKQALELNNIKLELANAFIELDKKKNQLVVSQKENESSQSRLENEIKNLTSNYKKLQRRRIVTSIIFRKLVNIAERSTNCNEPLLTEQLWFSIVSEITETYPNLKMYLLERYPNLSSQEWEYCCLCMFNFDSKTEARLLGINPSSVSTKRLRFRQKLGISAL
;
A
#
# COMPACT_ATOMS: atom_id res chain seq x y z
N LEU A 1 45.27 -57.40 31.44
CA LEU A 1 45.08 -55.98 31.91
C LEU A 1 44.94 -54.93 30.77
N ARG A 2 45.47 -55.19 29.57
CA ARG A 2 45.30 -54.29 28.41
C ARG A 2 43.90 -54.39 27.71
N SER A 3 43.21 -55.51 27.88
CA SER A 3 41.88 -55.71 27.28
C SER A 3 40.71 -55.11 28.08
N LEU A 4 40.89 -54.88 29.38
CA LEU A 4 39.90 -54.28 30.27
C LEU A 4 39.83 -52.73 30.16
N VAL A 5 40.97 -52.07 29.87
CA VAL A 5 41.03 -50.63 29.71
C VAL A 5 40.31 -50.17 28.43
N GLY A 6 40.33 -50.96 27.37
CA GLY A 6 39.62 -50.66 26.11
C GLY A 6 38.08 -50.76 26.20
N SER A 7 37.57 -51.68 27.06
CA SER A 7 36.11 -51.83 27.25
C SER A 7 35.49 -50.71 28.13
N GLU A 8 36.23 -50.25 29.13
CA GLU A 8 35.79 -49.16 30.01
C GLU A 8 35.75 -47.82 29.28
N MET A 9 36.71 -47.53 28.38
CA MET A 9 36.69 -46.33 27.55
C MET A 9 35.50 -46.34 26.59
N CYS A 10 35.17 -47.49 26.01
CA CYS A 10 34.04 -47.64 25.10
C CYS A 10 32.68 -47.50 25.83
N ILE A 11 32.58 -47.91 27.10
CA ILE A 11 31.35 -47.74 27.92
C ILE A 11 31.19 -46.29 28.36
N ARG A 12 32.27 -45.61 28.71
CA ARG A 12 32.27 -44.17 29.10
C ARG A 12 31.89 -43.29 27.92
N ASP A 13 32.38 -43.57 26.71
CA ASP A 13 32.07 -42.80 25.50
C ASP A 13 30.62 -43.06 25.05
N ARG A 14 30.08 -44.27 25.21
CA ARG A 14 28.66 -44.56 24.99
C ARG A 14 27.77 -43.87 26.02
N LEU A 15 28.14 -43.84 27.28
CA LEU A 15 27.41 -43.13 28.34
C LEU A 15 27.44 -41.59 28.14
N THR A 16 28.59 -41.04 27.70
CA THR A 16 28.66 -39.61 27.35
C THR A 16 27.82 -39.27 26.11
N LEU A 17 27.80 -40.13 25.07
CA LEU A 17 26.92 -39.95 23.90
C LEU A 17 25.43 -40.04 24.27
N VAL A 18 25.05 -41.02 25.12
CA VAL A 18 23.70 -41.15 25.64
C VAL A 18 23.30 -39.93 26.50
N LEU A 19 24.21 -39.44 27.36
CA LEU A 19 23.97 -38.23 28.14
C LEU A 19 23.85 -36.97 27.28
N ILE A 20 24.66 -36.84 26.22
CA ILE A 20 24.56 -35.76 25.25
C ILE A 20 23.22 -35.85 24.49
N PHE A 21 22.78 -37.06 24.12
CA PHE A 21 21.49 -37.28 23.50
C PHE A 21 20.32 -36.95 24.43
N PHE A 22 20.37 -37.33 25.71
CA PHE A 22 19.36 -36.97 26.71
C PHE A 22 19.34 -35.47 27.03
N VAL A 23 20.49 -34.79 27.03
CA VAL A 23 20.59 -33.32 27.21
C VAL A 23 20.07 -32.59 25.96
N ALA A 24 20.32 -33.11 24.75
CA ALA A 24 19.78 -32.57 23.50
C ALA A 24 18.26 -32.77 23.43
N CYS A 25 17.74 -33.98 23.79
CA CYS A 25 16.28 -34.21 23.87
C CYS A 25 15.59 -33.38 24.97
N ARG A 26 16.25 -33.12 26.12
CA ARG A 26 15.70 -32.25 27.17
C ARG A 26 15.62 -30.79 26.72
N ARG A 27 16.53 -30.32 25.87
CA ARG A 27 16.50 -28.95 25.34
C ARG A 27 15.33 -28.76 24.34
N GLN A 28 14.96 -29.80 23.59
CA GLN A 28 13.84 -29.76 22.65
C GLN A 28 12.47 -29.82 23.34
N GLN A 29 12.37 -30.53 24.49
CA GLN A 29 11.13 -30.58 25.28
C GLN A 29 10.82 -29.26 26.02
N SER A 30 11.77 -28.34 26.20
CA SER A 30 11.56 -27.11 26.98
C SER A 30 10.80 -26.02 26.22
N VAL A 31 10.76 -26.04 24.88
CA VAL A 31 10.11 -25.00 24.07
C VAL A 31 8.74 -25.41 23.56
N SER A 32 8.51 -26.67 23.24
CA SER A 32 7.20 -27.17 22.84
C SER A 32 6.14 -27.06 23.96
N THR A 33 6.56 -27.08 25.24
CA THR A 33 5.63 -26.95 26.39
C THR A 33 4.99 -25.57 26.48
N PRO A 34 5.73 -24.44 26.45
CA PRO A 34 5.15 -23.10 26.39
C PRO A 34 4.24 -22.88 25.17
N LEU A 35 4.65 -23.33 23.96
CA LEU A 35 3.83 -23.20 22.75
C LEU A 35 2.49 -23.96 22.89
N ASN A 36 2.54 -25.20 23.37
CA ASN A 36 1.33 -25.99 23.61
C ASN A 36 0.41 -25.33 24.67
N ALA A 37 0.99 -24.74 25.71
CA ALA A 37 0.22 -24.02 26.71
C ALA A 37 -0.45 -22.77 26.11
N ALA A 38 0.28 -21.96 25.36
CA ALA A 38 -0.23 -20.78 24.70
C ALA A 38 -1.35 -21.12 23.69
N GLU A 39 -1.16 -22.15 22.87
CA GLU A 39 -2.18 -22.61 21.91
C GLU A 39 -3.50 -22.99 22.58
N ARG A 40 -3.45 -23.72 23.70
CA ARG A 40 -4.65 -24.15 24.43
C ARG A 40 -5.47 -23.00 24.96
N ILE A 41 -4.80 -21.96 25.46
CA ILE A 41 -5.47 -20.84 26.10
C ILE A 41 -5.78 -19.68 25.16
N LEU A 42 -5.23 -19.68 23.94
CA LEU A 42 -5.33 -18.57 22.98
C LEU A 42 -6.78 -18.13 22.70
N LYS A 43 -7.72 -19.09 22.68
CA LYS A 43 -9.12 -18.79 22.42
C LYS A 43 -9.77 -18.04 23.59
N ASP A 44 -9.50 -18.48 24.81
CA ASP A 44 -10.20 -18.05 26.02
C ASP A 44 -9.46 -16.92 26.75
N ASN A 45 -8.11 -16.89 26.64
CA ASN A 45 -7.27 -15.85 27.26
C ASN A 45 -6.09 -15.49 26.33
N PRO A 46 -6.34 -14.65 25.32
CA PRO A 46 -5.31 -14.24 24.36
C PRO A 46 -4.16 -13.45 24.99
N ASP A 47 -4.42 -12.64 26.05
CA ASP A 47 -3.39 -11.90 26.78
C ASP A 47 -2.37 -12.84 27.44
N SER A 48 -2.85 -13.85 28.17
CA SER A 48 -1.95 -14.85 28.76
C SER A 48 -1.20 -15.67 27.69
N ALA A 49 -1.85 -16.01 26.56
CA ALA A 49 -1.19 -16.67 25.47
C ALA A 49 -0.07 -15.79 24.88
N PHE A 50 -0.33 -14.52 24.68
CA PHE A 50 0.63 -13.56 24.16
C PHE A 50 1.84 -13.38 25.09
N ARG A 51 1.62 -13.26 26.40
CA ARG A 51 2.70 -13.19 27.41
C ARG A 51 3.58 -14.45 27.41
N ILE A 52 2.96 -15.64 27.26
CA ILE A 52 3.72 -16.90 27.20
C ILE A 52 4.65 -16.90 25.98
N ILE A 53 4.15 -16.54 24.79
CA ILE A 53 5.01 -16.54 23.59
C ILE A 53 6.08 -15.43 23.62
N GLN A 54 5.79 -14.28 24.24
CA GLN A 54 6.78 -13.23 24.46
C GLN A 54 7.90 -13.66 25.43
N SER A 55 7.60 -14.59 26.34
CA SER A 55 8.61 -15.13 27.28
C SER A 55 9.60 -16.11 26.61
N ILE A 56 9.33 -16.53 25.35
CA ILE A 56 10.23 -17.42 24.60
C ILE A 56 11.40 -16.59 24.07
N PRO A 57 12.62 -16.76 24.60
CA PRO A 57 13.77 -16.03 24.13
C PRO A 57 14.19 -16.57 22.76
N TYR A 58 14.59 -15.67 21.87
CA TYR A 58 15.15 -16.01 20.56
C TYR A 58 14.24 -16.88 19.69
N PRO A 59 13.07 -16.39 19.24
CA PRO A 59 12.17 -17.15 18.35
C PRO A 59 12.85 -17.60 17.05
N ASP A 60 13.88 -16.88 16.60
CA ASP A 60 14.74 -17.21 15.46
C ASP A 60 15.50 -18.54 15.60
N LYS A 61 15.67 -19.03 16.84
CA LYS A 61 16.35 -20.30 17.14
C LYS A 61 15.39 -21.50 17.24
N LEU A 62 14.10 -21.25 17.13
CA LEU A 62 13.10 -22.30 17.06
C LEU A 62 13.31 -23.15 15.78
N ASP A 63 12.94 -24.41 15.82
CA ASP A 63 12.79 -25.14 14.58
C ASP A 63 11.67 -24.52 13.72
N LYS A 64 11.63 -24.87 12.45
CA LYS A 64 10.74 -24.16 11.50
C LYS A 64 9.26 -24.40 11.77
N GLU A 65 8.88 -25.56 12.28
CA GLU A 65 7.52 -25.89 12.64
C GLU A 65 7.08 -25.12 13.88
N ASP A 66 7.89 -25.08 14.92
CA ASP A 66 7.62 -24.32 16.13
C ASP A 66 7.64 -22.80 15.88
N LEU A 67 8.46 -22.31 14.94
CA LEU A 67 8.42 -20.91 14.50
C LEU A 67 7.08 -20.56 13.84
N VAL A 68 6.57 -21.44 12.98
CA VAL A 68 5.23 -21.25 12.38
C VAL A 68 4.15 -21.16 13.46
N ARG A 69 4.16 -22.10 14.42
CA ARG A 69 3.22 -22.10 15.55
C ARG A 69 3.33 -20.83 16.37
N TRP A 70 4.55 -20.42 16.67
CA TRP A 70 4.83 -19.18 17.39
C TRP A 70 4.23 -17.97 16.66
N CYS A 71 4.47 -17.86 15.34
CA CYS A 71 3.93 -16.78 14.51
C CYS A 71 2.39 -16.79 14.45
N LEU A 72 1.77 -17.98 14.33
CA LEU A 72 0.32 -18.11 14.32
C LEU A 72 -0.33 -17.70 15.65
N ILE A 73 0.27 -18.09 16.77
CA ILE A 73 -0.21 -17.70 18.10
C ILE A 73 -0.04 -16.18 18.28
N ALA A 74 1.13 -15.65 17.92
CA ALA A 74 1.42 -14.23 18.02
C ALA A 74 0.46 -13.39 17.18
N GLY A 75 0.23 -13.76 15.92
CA GLY A 75 -0.69 -13.08 15.04
C GLY A 75 -2.13 -13.10 15.56
N LYS A 76 -2.63 -14.28 15.93
CA LYS A 76 -4.00 -14.43 16.43
C LYS A 76 -4.23 -13.75 17.79
N ALA A 77 -3.22 -13.73 18.65
CA ALA A 77 -3.30 -13.02 19.92
C ALA A 77 -3.26 -11.51 19.71
N ALA A 78 -2.36 -11.02 18.86
CA ALA A 78 -2.27 -9.60 18.53
C ALA A 78 -3.58 -9.06 17.92
N ASP A 79 -4.24 -9.83 17.06
CA ASP A 79 -5.56 -9.47 16.52
C ASP A 79 -6.62 -9.28 17.60
N LYS A 80 -6.66 -10.21 18.56
CA LYS A 80 -7.65 -10.16 19.64
C LYS A 80 -7.36 -9.07 20.68
N LEU A 81 -6.11 -8.69 20.83
CA LEU A 81 -5.65 -7.70 21.82
C LEU A 81 -5.48 -6.31 21.22
N ASN A 82 -5.72 -6.16 19.92
CA ASN A 82 -5.47 -4.92 19.18
C ASN A 82 -4.06 -4.36 19.46
N THR A 83 -3.04 -5.24 19.44
CA THR A 83 -1.64 -4.89 19.72
C THR A 83 -0.74 -5.13 18.50
N SER A 84 0.47 -4.59 18.55
CA SER A 84 1.46 -4.71 17.47
C SER A 84 1.89 -6.15 17.22
N LEU A 85 2.06 -6.50 15.95
CA LEU A 85 2.60 -7.78 15.53
C LEU A 85 4.13 -7.84 15.76
N PRO A 86 4.69 -9.05 15.91
CA PRO A 86 6.14 -9.25 15.85
C PRO A 86 6.75 -8.73 14.55
N PRO A 87 8.08 -8.44 14.52
CA PRO A 87 8.79 -8.02 13.32
C PRO A 87 8.60 -8.95 12.12
N SER A 88 8.50 -8.36 10.93
CA SER A 88 8.15 -9.07 9.68
C SER A 88 9.09 -10.23 9.31
N TYR A 89 10.35 -10.18 9.71
CA TYR A 89 11.31 -11.22 9.39
C TYR A 89 11.00 -12.60 9.98
N TYR A 90 10.29 -12.68 11.13
CA TYR A 90 9.84 -13.96 11.67
C TYR A 90 8.80 -14.62 10.78
N PHE A 91 7.86 -13.82 10.31
CA PHE A 91 6.82 -14.28 9.38
C PHE A 91 7.39 -14.70 8.03
N ASP A 92 8.40 -14.00 7.50
CA ASP A 92 9.10 -14.36 6.27
C ASP A 92 9.70 -15.78 6.38
N HIS A 93 10.41 -16.05 7.45
CA HIS A 93 11.02 -17.37 7.69
C HIS A 93 9.95 -18.48 7.84
N ALA A 94 8.87 -18.20 8.56
CA ALA A 94 7.74 -19.12 8.73
C ALA A 94 7.04 -19.39 7.39
N TYR A 95 6.77 -18.34 6.62
CA TYR A 95 6.10 -18.45 5.32
C TYR A 95 6.94 -19.22 4.30
N SER A 96 8.24 -18.94 4.23
CA SER A 96 9.17 -19.64 3.33
C SER A 96 9.23 -21.15 3.56
N TRP A 97 9.04 -21.59 4.81
CA TRP A 97 8.93 -23.02 5.14
C TRP A 97 7.57 -23.58 4.74
N LEU A 98 6.47 -22.86 5.00
CA LEU A 98 5.10 -23.27 4.69
C LEU A 98 4.85 -23.49 3.19
N ILE A 99 5.48 -22.71 2.31
CA ILE A 99 5.40 -22.91 0.86
C ILE A 99 5.78 -24.35 0.47
N LYS A 100 6.74 -24.97 1.18
CA LYS A 100 7.26 -26.30 0.84
C LYS A 100 6.59 -27.43 1.59
N TYR A 101 6.20 -27.21 2.83
CA TYR A 101 5.85 -28.27 3.78
C TYR A 101 4.55 -28.03 4.54
N GLY A 102 3.93 -26.87 4.35
CA GLY A 102 2.86 -26.41 5.22
C GLY A 102 1.45 -26.75 4.78
N ILE A 103 0.52 -26.46 5.68
CA ILE A 103 -0.91 -26.52 5.47
C ILE A 103 -1.34 -25.21 4.82
N THR A 104 -2.16 -25.28 3.78
CA THR A 104 -2.58 -24.10 2.98
C THR A 104 -3.24 -23.01 3.83
N LYS A 105 -4.04 -23.39 4.85
CA LYS A 105 -4.67 -22.40 5.73
C LYS A 105 -3.64 -21.64 6.56
N ASP A 106 -2.66 -22.32 7.14
CA ASP A 106 -1.59 -21.69 7.92
C ASP A 106 -0.74 -20.79 7.04
N GLN A 107 -0.52 -21.16 5.77
CA GLN A 107 0.17 -20.32 4.79
C GLN A 107 -0.59 -19.01 4.57
N VAL A 108 -1.92 -19.05 4.43
CA VAL A 108 -2.75 -17.86 4.28
C VAL A 108 -2.74 -17.00 5.54
N ASP A 109 -2.92 -17.61 6.73
CA ASP A 109 -2.90 -16.90 8.01
C ASP A 109 -1.53 -16.21 8.24
N ILE A 110 -0.42 -16.92 8.04
CA ILE A 110 0.94 -16.37 8.18
C ILE A 110 1.20 -15.26 7.16
N GLY A 111 0.79 -15.46 5.91
CA GLY A 111 0.96 -14.43 4.87
C GLY A 111 0.17 -13.15 5.19
N LEU A 112 -1.04 -13.30 5.75
CA LEU A 112 -1.85 -12.18 6.21
C LEU A 112 -1.16 -11.42 7.35
N PHE A 113 -0.65 -12.11 8.38
CA PHE A 113 0.08 -11.47 9.48
C PHE A 113 1.40 -10.86 9.00
N TRP A 114 2.10 -11.54 8.07
CA TRP A 114 3.32 -11.00 7.48
C TRP A 114 3.06 -9.70 6.74
N GLY A 115 2.03 -9.65 5.90
CA GLY A 115 1.64 -8.42 5.21
C GLY A 115 1.35 -7.26 6.17
N ARG A 116 0.63 -7.52 7.27
CA ARG A 116 0.37 -6.51 8.31
C ARG A 116 1.63 -6.06 9.03
N SER A 117 2.54 -6.98 9.35
CA SER A 117 3.82 -6.62 9.96
C SER A 117 4.69 -5.81 9.00
N LEU A 118 4.70 -6.12 7.70
CA LEU A 118 5.37 -5.32 6.68
C LEU A 118 4.79 -3.90 6.57
N VAL A 119 3.46 -3.74 6.72
CA VAL A 119 2.82 -2.41 6.78
C VAL A 119 3.34 -1.63 7.99
N ALA A 120 3.43 -2.25 9.16
CA ALA A 120 3.98 -1.63 10.36
C ALA A 120 5.47 -1.25 10.19
N ASP A 121 6.23 -2.04 9.43
CA ASP A 121 7.63 -1.75 9.08
C ASP A 121 7.76 -0.68 7.95
N GLY A 122 6.65 -0.16 7.40
CA GLY A 122 6.64 0.78 6.28
C GLY A 122 6.92 0.16 4.90
N GLU A 123 6.98 -1.17 4.80
CA GLU A 123 7.30 -1.93 3.58
C GLU A 123 6.03 -2.25 2.76
N TYR A 124 5.27 -1.21 2.42
CA TYR A 124 3.93 -1.31 1.80
C TYR A 124 3.91 -2.12 0.50
N ASP A 125 4.95 -2.01 -0.33
CA ASP A 125 5.04 -2.72 -1.61
C ASP A 125 5.19 -4.23 -1.42
N LYS A 126 5.98 -4.63 -0.42
CA LYS A 126 6.14 -6.04 -0.08
C LYS A 126 4.85 -6.58 0.51
N ALA A 127 4.19 -5.79 1.39
CA ALA A 127 2.89 -6.14 1.94
C ALA A 127 1.86 -6.40 0.83
N MET A 128 1.75 -5.49 -0.14
CA MET A 128 0.85 -5.66 -1.30
C MET A 128 1.18 -6.93 -2.10
N SER A 129 2.46 -7.22 -2.31
CA SER A 129 2.89 -8.43 -3.05
C SER A 129 2.46 -9.71 -2.32
N ILE A 130 2.67 -9.76 -0.99
CA ILE A 130 2.28 -10.91 -0.17
C ILE A 130 0.75 -11.04 -0.12
N TYR A 131 0.02 -9.94 0.09
CA TYR A 131 -1.45 -9.98 0.05
C TYR A 131 -1.99 -10.49 -1.28
N ALA A 132 -1.41 -10.07 -2.42
CA ALA A 132 -1.82 -10.56 -3.73
C ALA A 132 -1.58 -12.07 -3.90
N GLU A 133 -0.45 -12.58 -3.38
CA GLU A 133 -0.13 -14.01 -3.42
C GLU A 133 -1.10 -14.82 -2.57
N VAL A 134 -1.27 -14.47 -1.29
CA VAL A 134 -2.16 -15.23 -0.39
C VAL A 134 -3.64 -15.06 -0.72
N LEU A 135 -4.03 -13.94 -1.35
CA LEU A 135 -5.38 -13.72 -1.87
C LEU A 135 -5.74 -14.77 -2.93
N ALA A 136 -4.82 -15.05 -3.85
CA ALA A 136 -5.03 -16.06 -4.89
C ALA A 136 -5.25 -17.45 -4.26
N ILE A 137 -4.41 -17.82 -3.29
CA ILE A 137 -4.52 -19.09 -2.56
C ILE A 137 -5.84 -19.17 -1.77
N ALA A 138 -6.17 -18.11 -1.03
CA ALA A 138 -7.38 -18.06 -0.21
C ALA A 138 -8.67 -18.16 -1.05
N LYS A 139 -8.69 -17.49 -2.21
CA LYS A 139 -9.81 -17.59 -3.18
C LYS A 139 -9.94 -19.00 -3.75
N GLU A 140 -8.85 -19.63 -4.15
CA GLU A 140 -8.85 -21.01 -4.68
C GLU A 140 -9.38 -22.03 -3.66
N LYS A 141 -9.07 -21.82 -2.39
CA LYS A 141 -9.49 -22.71 -1.29
C LYS A 141 -10.80 -22.30 -0.61
N GLU A 142 -11.50 -21.32 -1.15
CA GLU A 142 -12.78 -20.80 -0.62
C GLU A 142 -12.72 -20.38 0.86
N LEU A 143 -11.56 -19.86 1.30
CA LEU A 143 -11.35 -19.34 2.65
C LEU A 143 -11.97 -17.93 2.75
N TYR A 144 -13.30 -17.85 2.74
CA TYR A 144 -14.04 -16.59 2.63
C TYR A 144 -13.69 -15.58 3.71
N ASN A 145 -13.50 -16.02 4.95
CA ASN A 145 -13.16 -15.12 6.05
C ASN A 145 -11.77 -14.49 5.88
N GLU A 146 -10.76 -15.33 5.60
CA GLU A 146 -9.38 -14.91 5.38
C GLU A 146 -9.29 -14.03 4.12
N THR A 147 -10.00 -14.40 3.05
CA THR A 147 -10.09 -13.60 1.83
C THR A 147 -10.67 -12.22 2.11
N GLY A 148 -11.70 -12.14 2.96
CA GLY A 148 -12.30 -10.87 3.39
C GLY A 148 -11.30 -9.97 4.11
N TYR A 149 -10.51 -10.51 5.03
CA TYR A 149 -9.45 -9.74 5.72
C TYR A 149 -8.35 -9.29 4.75
N ILE A 150 -7.90 -10.15 3.84
CA ILE A 150 -6.89 -9.76 2.84
C ILE A 150 -7.41 -8.61 1.97
N CYS A 151 -8.66 -8.69 1.48
CA CYS A 151 -9.28 -7.59 0.73
C CYS A 151 -9.34 -6.29 1.55
N THR A 152 -9.67 -6.37 2.85
CA THR A 152 -9.68 -5.21 3.74
C THR A 152 -8.30 -4.56 3.83
N TYR A 153 -7.23 -5.34 4.08
CA TYR A 153 -5.87 -4.80 4.18
C TYR A 153 -5.33 -4.27 2.84
N ILE A 154 -5.74 -4.87 1.71
CA ILE A 154 -5.46 -4.29 0.38
C ILE A 154 -6.19 -2.95 0.22
N ALA A 155 -7.44 -2.86 0.68
CA ALA A 155 -8.20 -1.61 0.66
C ALA A 155 -7.53 -0.52 1.49
N ASP A 156 -7.07 -0.86 2.71
CA ASP A 156 -6.33 0.06 3.59
C ASP A 156 -5.05 0.58 2.92
N LEU A 157 -4.33 -0.28 2.17
CA LEU A 157 -3.16 0.14 1.39
C LEU A 157 -3.53 1.09 0.24
N TYR A 158 -4.66 0.86 -0.42
CA TYR A 158 -5.14 1.79 -1.46
C TYR A 158 -5.59 3.11 -0.86
N ASP A 159 -6.31 3.09 0.27
CA ASP A 159 -6.72 4.29 1.00
C ASP A 159 -5.51 5.13 1.45
N PHE A 160 -4.50 4.48 2.03
CA PHE A 160 -3.23 5.13 2.39
C PHE A 160 -2.55 5.84 1.20
N ARG A 161 -2.81 5.39 -0.03
CA ARG A 161 -2.25 5.94 -1.28
C ARG A 161 -3.19 6.89 -2.01
N ASP A 162 -4.23 7.37 -1.37
CA ASP A 162 -5.27 8.20 -1.96
C ASP A 162 -5.95 7.56 -3.19
N MET A 163 -6.08 6.23 -3.21
CA MET A 163 -6.76 5.44 -4.25
C MET A 163 -8.13 4.98 -3.77
N GLN A 164 -8.98 5.91 -3.39
CA GLN A 164 -10.26 5.65 -2.69
C GLN A 164 -11.26 4.83 -3.50
N LYS A 165 -11.22 4.90 -4.83
CA LYS A 165 -12.11 4.09 -5.68
C LYS A 165 -11.75 2.62 -5.62
N GLU A 166 -10.46 2.33 -5.68
CA GLU A 166 -9.89 1.01 -5.55
C GLU A 166 -10.08 0.46 -4.14
N ALA A 167 -9.86 1.29 -3.11
CA ALA A 167 -10.11 0.96 -1.71
C ALA A 167 -11.57 0.55 -1.52
N ARG A 168 -12.53 1.37 -1.96
CA ARG A 168 -13.95 1.07 -1.86
C ARG A 168 -14.31 -0.25 -2.55
N HIS A 169 -13.80 -0.50 -3.75
CA HIS A 169 -14.06 -1.75 -4.45
C HIS A 169 -13.60 -2.97 -3.64
N GLN A 170 -12.43 -2.90 -3.00
CA GLN A 170 -11.93 -3.97 -2.14
C GLN A 170 -12.77 -4.13 -0.86
N TYR A 171 -13.24 -3.05 -0.24
CA TYR A 171 -14.17 -3.13 0.91
C TYR A 171 -15.52 -3.72 0.51
N GLU A 172 -16.03 -3.41 -0.70
CA GLU A 172 -17.27 -4.02 -1.25
C GLU A 172 -17.10 -5.53 -1.47
N GLU A 173 -15.95 -5.98 -1.94
CA GLU A 173 -15.63 -7.41 -2.04
C GLU A 173 -15.54 -8.06 -0.64
N ALA A 174 -14.83 -7.42 0.29
CA ALA A 174 -14.64 -7.90 1.65
C ALA A 174 -15.98 -8.08 2.39
N GLN A 175 -16.89 -7.08 2.30
CA GLN A 175 -18.20 -7.18 2.94
C GLN A 175 -19.01 -8.39 2.44
N GLY A 176 -18.96 -8.67 1.13
CA GLY A 176 -19.62 -9.83 0.54
C GLY A 176 -19.04 -11.16 1.02
N LEU A 177 -17.71 -11.22 1.21
CA LEU A 177 -16.99 -12.38 1.71
C LEU A 177 -17.25 -12.62 3.19
N PHE A 178 -17.23 -11.60 4.05
CA PHE A 178 -17.56 -11.72 5.46
C PHE A 178 -19.00 -12.16 5.68
N LYS A 179 -19.93 -11.67 4.84
CA LYS A 179 -21.31 -12.12 4.84
C LYS A 179 -21.41 -13.61 4.54
N LYS A 180 -20.69 -14.11 3.52
CA LYS A 180 -20.63 -15.55 3.18
C LYS A 180 -19.98 -16.38 4.29
N ALA A 181 -18.96 -15.83 4.94
CA ALA A 181 -18.26 -16.49 6.06
C ALA A 181 -19.07 -16.50 7.36
N GLY A 182 -20.16 -15.76 7.46
CA GLY A 182 -20.92 -15.56 8.70
C GLY A 182 -20.19 -14.70 9.73
N ASN A 183 -19.15 -13.95 9.34
CA ASN A 183 -18.42 -13.03 10.23
C ASN A 183 -19.13 -11.68 10.29
N ILE A 184 -20.12 -11.59 11.18
CA ILE A 184 -21.00 -10.42 11.32
C ILE A 184 -20.20 -9.18 11.72
N LYS A 185 -19.26 -9.29 12.66
CA LYS A 185 -18.45 -8.15 13.14
C LYS A 185 -17.65 -7.52 12.00
N SER A 186 -16.88 -8.33 11.25
CA SER A 186 -16.08 -7.82 10.12
C SER A 186 -16.94 -7.34 8.95
N HIS A 187 -18.14 -7.93 8.77
CA HIS A 187 -19.11 -7.44 7.79
C HIS A 187 -19.57 -6.02 8.11
N VAL A 188 -19.86 -5.72 9.39
CA VAL A 188 -20.22 -4.37 9.85
C VAL A 188 -19.09 -3.38 9.61
N PHE A 189 -17.85 -3.73 9.98
CA PHE A 189 -16.70 -2.85 9.75
C PHE A 189 -16.42 -2.60 8.26
N ALA A 190 -16.61 -3.61 7.41
CA ALA A 190 -16.46 -3.42 5.96
C ALA A 190 -17.51 -2.43 5.42
N LEU A 191 -18.76 -2.49 5.87
CA LEU A 191 -19.80 -1.53 5.52
C LEU A 191 -19.49 -0.11 6.02
N GLN A 192 -18.94 0.00 7.23
CA GLN A 192 -18.49 1.27 7.80
C GLN A 192 -17.35 1.88 6.95
N ASN A 193 -16.38 1.07 6.51
CA ASN A 193 -15.31 1.53 5.63
C ASN A 193 -15.86 2.00 4.28
N ILE A 194 -16.81 1.28 3.67
CA ILE A 194 -17.50 1.73 2.45
C ILE A 194 -18.19 3.09 2.69
N ALA A 195 -18.84 3.28 3.84
CA ALA A 195 -19.47 4.56 4.19
C ALA A 195 -18.43 5.68 4.32
N ARG A 196 -17.26 5.40 4.91
CA ARG A 196 -16.14 6.35 5.00
C ARG A 196 -15.68 6.79 3.60
N GLU A 197 -15.52 5.85 2.67
CA GLU A 197 -15.13 6.17 1.30
C GLU A 197 -16.19 7.03 0.57
N TRP A 198 -17.47 6.79 0.79
CA TRP A 198 -18.52 7.64 0.26
C TRP A 198 -18.51 9.04 0.86
N ALA A 199 -18.25 9.15 2.18
CA ALA A 199 -18.13 10.45 2.84
C ALA A 199 -16.94 11.25 2.32
N PHE A 200 -15.83 10.59 1.98
CA PHE A 200 -14.67 11.23 1.38
C PHE A 200 -15.01 11.93 0.04
N PHE A 201 -15.91 11.34 -0.75
CA PHE A 201 -16.41 11.93 -2.02
C PHE A 201 -17.57 12.90 -1.82
N ASP A 202 -17.80 13.41 -0.61
CA ASP A 202 -18.91 14.31 -0.25
C ASP A 202 -20.32 13.72 -0.54
N SER A 203 -20.40 12.40 -0.68
CA SER A 203 -21.63 11.67 -0.89
C SER A 203 -22.22 11.20 0.44
N LEU A 204 -22.51 12.16 1.33
CA LEU A 204 -22.88 11.94 2.72
C LEU A 204 -24.20 11.15 2.89
N GLU A 205 -25.13 11.28 1.95
CA GLU A 205 -26.39 10.49 1.96
C GLU A 205 -26.11 9.00 1.68
N CYS A 206 -25.20 8.71 0.72
CA CYS A 206 -24.77 7.34 0.46
C CYS A 206 -24.04 6.77 1.68
N ALA A 207 -23.18 7.55 2.31
CA ALA A 207 -22.48 7.16 3.54
C ALA A 207 -23.49 6.80 4.64
N LEU A 208 -24.50 7.64 4.89
CA LEU A 208 -25.56 7.35 5.88
C LEU A 208 -26.36 6.09 5.54
N LYS A 209 -26.61 5.81 4.25
CA LYS A 209 -27.29 4.58 3.84
C LYS A 209 -26.50 3.34 4.24
N TYR A 210 -25.20 3.30 3.94
CA TYR A 210 -24.33 2.17 4.33
C TYR A 210 -24.21 2.06 5.85
N MET A 211 -24.10 3.19 6.56
CA MET A 211 -24.10 3.21 8.02
C MET A 211 -25.38 2.65 8.61
N GLY A 212 -26.55 2.99 8.05
CA GLY A 212 -27.83 2.44 8.51
C GLY A 212 -27.94 0.93 8.33
N ILE A 213 -27.35 0.40 7.23
CA ILE A 213 -27.26 -1.06 7.01
C ILE A 213 -26.33 -1.67 8.08
N ALA A 214 -25.16 -1.07 8.31
CA ALA A 214 -24.18 -1.54 9.30
C ALA A 214 -24.78 -1.57 10.72
N ASP A 215 -25.47 -0.50 11.14
CA ASP A 215 -26.13 -0.38 12.44
C ASP A 215 -27.22 -1.45 12.62
N SER A 216 -28.07 -1.66 11.61
CA SER A 216 -29.10 -2.70 11.65
C SER A 216 -28.54 -4.11 11.84
N ILE A 217 -27.35 -4.39 11.26
CA ILE A 217 -26.68 -5.68 11.41
C ILE A 217 -25.99 -5.75 12.79
N ALA A 218 -25.37 -4.66 13.24
CA ALA A 218 -24.64 -4.58 14.50
C ALA A 218 -25.54 -4.82 15.74
N GLN A 219 -26.81 -4.46 15.66
CA GLN A 219 -27.77 -4.71 16.76
C GLN A 219 -27.86 -6.19 17.18
N GLN A 220 -27.47 -7.11 16.28
CA GLN A 220 -27.45 -8.55 16.58
C GLN A 220 -26.24 -8.97 17.43
N LEU A 221 -25.17 -8.15 17.45
CA LEU A 221 -23.89 -8.52 18.08
C LEU A 221 -23.86 -8.22 19.58
N ASN A 222 -24.59 -7.20 20.04
CA ASN A 222 -24.50 -6.69 21.41
C ASN A 222 -23.04 -6.42 21.85
N ASP A 223 -22.23 -5.84 20.95
CA ASP A 223 -20.80 -5.58 21.08
C ASP A 223 -20.58 -4.06 21.21
N ASN A 224 -20.06 -3.63 22.36
CA ASN A 224 -19.84 -2.22 22.65
C ASN A 224 -18.77 -1.59 21.76
N GLU A 225 -17.73 -2.32 21.38
CA GLU A 225 -16.67 -1.85 20.48
C GLU A 225 -17.27 -1.53 19.09
N VAL A 226 -18.08 -2.45 18.54
CA VAL A 226 -18.76 -2.23 17.27
C VAL A 226 -19.71 -1.04 17.36
N SER A 227 -20.51 -0.97 18.40
CA SER A 227 -21.47 0.14 18.59
C SER A 227 -20.76 1.48 18.74
N SER A 228 -19.67 1.54 19.50
CA SER A 228 -18.84 2.73 19.67
C SER A 228 -18.23 3.18 18.34
N SER A 229 -17.67 2.26 17.56
CA SER A 229 -17.09 2.55 16.24
C SER A 229 -18.13 3.11 15.26
N LEU A 230 -19.33 2.53 15.23
CA LEU A 230 -20.43 3.03 14.40
C LEU A 230 -20.89 4.43 14.83
N ASP A 231 -21.08 4.64 16.16
CA ASP A 231 -21.46 5.96 16.66
C ASP A 231 -20.40 7.02 16.32
N ASN A 232 -19.11 6.69 16.43
CA ASN A 232 -18.04 7.57 15.98
C ASN A 232 -18.16 7.92 14.47
N ALA A 233 -18.39 6.93 13.62
CA ALA A 233 -18.56 7.15 12.19
C ALA A 233 -19.80 8.00 11.87
N PHE A 234 -20.94 7.74 12.53
CA PHE A 234 -22.13 8.60 12.42
C PHE A 234 -21.83 10.04 12.85
N GLY A 235 -21.13 10.22 13.96
CA GLY A 235 -20.71 11.54 14.44
C GLY A 235 -19.92 12.31 13.38
N ASN A 236 -18.96 11.67 12.73
CA ASN A 236 -18.16 12.29 11.66
C ASN A 236 -19.00 12.67 10.44
N ILE A 237 -19.92 11.81 10.00
CA ILE A 237 -20.79 12.09 8.87
C ILE A 237 -21.73 13.25 9.20
N TYR A 238 -22.39 13.26 10.38
CA TYR A 238 -23.25 14.36 10.81
C TYR A 238 -22.49 15.67 11.00
N LEU A 239 -21.23 15.61 11.45
CA LEU A 239 -20.36 16.78 11.52
C LEU A 239 -20.07 17.35 10.12
N ALA A 240 -19.79 16.49 9.14
CA ALA A 240 -19.63 16.89 7.74
C ALA A 240 -20.90 17.49 7.14
N MET A 241 -22.07 17.01 7.56
CA MET A 241 -23.39 17.56 7.19
C MET A 241 -23.76 18.84 7.96
N ASN A 242 -22.92 19.34 8.85
CA ASN A 242 -23.19 20.45 9.75
C ASN A 242 -24.39 20.21 10.71
N GLN A 243 -24.75 18.95 10.95
CA GLN A 243 -25.79 18.57 11.90
C GLN A 243 -25.19 18.39 13.31
N TYR A 244 -24.74 19.49 13.90
CA TYR A 244 -23.88 19.51 15.09
C TYR A 244 -24.46 18.78 16.31
N SER A 245 -25.76 18.95 16.59
CA SER A 245 -26.42 18.30 17.72
C SER A 245 -26.43 16.77 17.59
N LYS A 246 -26.59 16.25 16.37
CA LYS A 246 -26.52 14.81 16.13
C LYS A 246 -25.08 14.31 16.22
N ALA A 247 -24.14 15.06 15.66
CA ALA A 247 -22.72 14.72 15.74
C ALA A 247 -22.27 14.65 17.21
N GLU A 248 -22.61 15.64 18.04
CA GLU A 248 -22.32 15.67 19.47
C GLU A 248 -22.89 14.44 20.19
N TYR A 249 -24.17 14.15 19.97
CA TYR A 249 -24.82 12.98 20.54
C TYR A 249 -24.07 11.67 20.24
N HIS A 250 -23.70 11.46 18.99
CA HIS A 250 -23.03 10.25 18.56
C HIS A 250 -21.59 10.15 19.11
N PHE A 251 -20.82 11.24 19.14
CA PHE A 251 -19.48 11.22 19.73
C PHE A 251 -19.52 10.92 21.24
N LEU A 252 -20.42 11.55 21.99
CA LEU A 252 -20.59 11.30 23.42
C LEU A 252 -21.04 9.88 23.70
N LYS A 253 -21.95 9.34 22.90
CA LYS A 253 -22.40 7.96 22.99
C LYS A 253 -21.25 6.98 22.70
N SER A 254 -20.46 7.21 21.64
CA SER A 254 -19.28 6.41 21.33
C SER A 254 -18.31 6.33 22.51
N THR A 255 -17.94 7.47 23.09
CA THR A 255 -17.04 7.53 24.26
C THR A 255 -17.63 6.81 25.50
N SER A 256 -18.95 6.84 25.69
CA SER A 256 -19.58 6.14 26.79
C SER A 256 -19.58 4.61 26.66
N LEU A 257 -19.54 4.10 25.44
CA LEU A 257 -19.54 2.68 25.14
C LEU A 257 -18.13 2.07 25.18
N ASP A 258 -17.14 2.83 24.73
CA ASP A 258 -15.76 2.37 24.66
C ASP A 258 -14.78 3.54 24.87
N LYS A 259 -13.98 3.43 25.94
CA LYS A 259 -12.99 4.44 26.28
C LYS A 259 -11.77 4.46 25.37
N GLU A 260 -11.51 3.40 24.63
CA GLU A 260 -10.39 3.37 23.68
C GLU A 260 -10.54 4.43 22.59
N ASN A 261 -11.78 4.77 22.23
CA ASN A 261 -12.10 5.84 21.28
C ASN A 261 -12.18 7.26 21.90
N GLU A 262 -11.96 7.41 23.20
CA GLU A 262 -12.13 8.69 23.91
C GLU A 262 -11.28 9.80 23.32
N LEU A 263 -10.00 9.53 23.05
CA LEU A 263 -9.07 10.51 22.49
C LEU A 263 -9.50 10.99 21.10
N TYR A 264 -9.87 10.06 20.22
CA TYR A 264 -10.33 10.40 18.88
C TYR A 264 -11.64 11.18 18.91
N ASN A 265 -12.61 10.74 19.71
CA ASN A 265 -13.89 11.43 19.89
C ASN A 265 -13.72 12.82 20.49
N THR A 266 -12.80 12.99 21.45
CA THR A 266 -12.47 14.29 22.03
C THR A 266 -11.96 15.25 20.97
N ASN A 267 -11.09 14.82 20.08
CA ASN A 267 -10.63 15.63 18.94
C ASN A 267 -11.79 16.05 18.00
N CYS A 268 -12.73 15.13 17.75
CA CYS A 268 -13.90 15.41 16.93
C CYS A 268 -14.85 16.41 17.63
N LEU A 269 -15.06 16.27 18.93
CA LEU A 269 -15.83 17.22 19.75
C LEU A 269 -15.19 18.60 19.81
N ILE A 270 -13.87 18.70 19.98
CA ILE A 270 -13.15 19.99 19.89
C ILE A 270 -13.43 20.65 18.55
N LYS A 271 -13.29 19.91 17.43
CA LYS A 271 -13.59 20.44 16.10
C LYS A 271 -15.05 20.92 15.99
N LEU A 272 -15.99 20.15 16.52
CA LEU A 272 -17.40 20.47 16.54
C LEU A 272 -17.67 21.76 17.31
N TYR A 273 -17.19 21.86 18.55
CA TYR A 273 -17.42 23.04 19.40
C TYR A 273 -16.80 24.31 18.80
N LEU A 274 -15.64 24.21 18.15
CA LEU A 274 -15.07 25.34 17.42
C LEU A 274 -15.91 25.77 16.23
N GLN A 275 -16.56 24.82 15.51
CA GLN A 275 -17.46 25.15 14.41
C GLN A 275 -18.76 25.82 14.89
N VAL A 276 -19.23 25.45 16.07
CA VAL A 276 -20.41 26.08 16.71
C VAL A 276 -20.05 27.40 17.41
N GLY A 277 -18.76 27.70 17.60
CA GLY A 277 -18.29 28.90 18.29
C GLY A 277 -18.17 28.76 19.81
N ASP A 278 -18.32 27.57 20.36
CA ASP A 278 -18.16 27.29 21.80
C ASP A 278 -16.68 27.02 22.12
N ILE A 279 -15.89 28.09 22.10
CA ILE A 279 -14.45 28.01 22.37
C ILE A 279 -14.13 27.52 23.78
N LEU A 280 -15.01 27.82 24.74
CA LEU A 280 -14.79 27.41 26.15
C LEU A 280 -14.83 25.90 26.30
N LYS A 281 -15.86 25.24 25.77
CA LYS A 281 -15.93 23.78 25.76
C LYS A 281 -14.80 23.14 24.99
N ALA A 282 -14.44 23.72 23.84
CA ALA A 282 -13.31 23.21 23.06
C ALA A 282 -11.99 23.25 23.85
N ARG A 283 -11.77 24.33 24.64
CA ARG A 283 -10.62 24.48 25.54
C ARG A 283 -10.64 23.46 26.66
N GLU A 284 -11.77 23.30 27.34
CA GLU A 284 -11.91 22.33 28.43
C GLU A 284 -11.53 20.92 27.97
N LEU A 285 -12.02 20.50 26.80
CA LEU A 285 -11.69 19.21 26.24
C LEU A 285 -10.22 19.10 25.81
N LEU A 286 -9.63 20.18 25.31
CA LEU A 286 -8.23 20.19 24.91
C LEU A 286 -7.29 19.76 26.06
N TYR A 287 -7.56 20.24 27.27
CA TYR A 287 -6.75 19.92 28.46
C TYR A 287 -6.98 18.52 29.02
N THR A 288 -7.95 17.77 28.50
CA THR A 288 -8.14 16.35 28.85
C THR A 288 -7.31 15.42 27.97
N LEU A 289 -6.73 15.93 26.87
CA LEU A 289 -5.93 15.12 25.94
C LEU A 289 -4.60 14.68 26.60
N PRO A 290 -4.19 13.42 26.43
CA PRO A 290 -2.90 12.93 26.93
C PRO A 290 -1.76 13.47 26.05
N LEU A 291 -0.88 14.28 26.65
CA LEU A 291 0.21 14.94 25.93
C LEU A 291 1.36 14.00 25.54
N ASP A 292 1.45 12.83 26.17
CA ASP A 292 2.59 11.91 26.02
C ASP A 292 2.37 10.81 24.96
N SER A 293 1.33 10.93 24.13
CA SER A 293 0.99 9.90 23.13
C SER A 293 1.58 10.23 21.78
N SER A 294 2.69 9.58 21.42
CA SER A 294 3.35 9.73 20.12
C SER A 294 2.49 9.22 18.94
N GLU A 295 1.60 8.28 19.20
CA GLU A 295 0.71 7.71 18.17
C GLU A 295 -0.31 8.73 17.66
N TYR A 296 -0.71 9.69 18.50
CA TYR A 296 -1.74 10.69 18.20
C TYR A 296 -1.19 12.12 18.12
N GLU A 297 0.13 12.29 18.08
CA GLU A 297 0.81 13.58 18.14
C GLU A 297 0.23 14.60 17.15
N TYR A 298 0.06 14.22 15.88
CA TYR A 298 -0.54 15.09 14.87
C TYR A 298 -1.95 15.56 15.24
N GLY A 299 -2.79 14.66 15.74
CA GLY A 299 -4.17 14.98 16.14
C GLY A 299 -4.23 15.94 17.32
N ILE A 300 -3.36 15.74 18.29
CA ILE A 300 -3.23 16.57 19.49
C ILE A 300 -2.72 17.98 19.11
N GLU A 301 -1.62 18.05 18.38
CA GLU A 301 -1.05 19.32 17.91
C GLU A 301 -2.05 20.12 17.05
N ARG A 302 -2.80 19.44 16.21
CA ARG A 302 -3.84 20.07 15.39
C ARG A 302 -5.03 20.57 16.23
N ALA A 303 -5.38 19.91 17.34
CA ALA A 303 -6.38 20.40 18.27
C ALA A 303 -5.89 21.67 18.99
N PHE A 304 -4.65 21.67 19.50
CA PHE A 304 -4.01 22.86 20.08
C PHE A 304 -4.00 24.03 19.10
N TYR A 305 -3.53 23.81 17.87
CA TYR A 305 -3.55 24.84 16.84
C TYR A 305 -4.93 25.48 16.64
N ARG A 306 -5.97 24.65 16.56
CA ARG A 306 -7.34 25.14 16.29
C ARG A 306 -7.88 25.96 17.44
N VAL A 307 -7.71 25.48 18.67
CA VAL A 307 -8.20 26.16 19.87
C VAL A 307 -7.45 27.46 20.11
N THR A 308 -6.11 27.45 20.13
CA THR A 308 -5.30 28.65 20.35
C THR A 308 -5.52 29.70 19.27
N LYS A 309 -5.75 29.27 18.03
CA LYS A 309 -6.13 30.17 16.93
C LYS A 309 -7.49 30.83 17.18
N ALA A 310 -8.49 30.05 17.63
CA ALA A 310 -9.83 30.58 17.94
C ALA A 310 -9.81 31.54 19.12
N GLU A 311 -8.90 31.36 20.07
CA GLU A 311 -8.65 32.25 21.20
C GLU A 311 -7.90 33.53 20.85
N GLY A 312 -7.36 33.63 19.62
CA GLY A 312 -6.54 34.77 19.20
C GLY A 312 -5.06 34.68 19.62
N SER A 313 -4.63 33.55 20.22
CA SER A 313 -3.24 33.29 20.62
C SER A 313 -2.39 32.88 19.43
N TYR A 314 -2.29 33.74 18.41
CA TYR A 314 -1.71 33.38 17.10
C TYR A 314 -0.26 32.93 17.15
N LYS A 315 0.54 33.45 18.09
CA LYS A 315 1.94 33.02 18.26
C LYS A 315 2.04 31.54 18.68
N GLU A 316 1.18 31.13 19.60
CA GLU A 316 1.12 29.76 20.10
C GLU A 316 0.51 28.85 19.03
N ALA A 317 -0.56 29.30 18.38
CA ALA A 317 -1.17 28.59 17.25
C ALA A 317 -0.15 28.32 16.13
N LEU A 318 0.70 29.30 15.80
CA LEU A 318 1.74 29.11 14.78
C LEU A 318 2.72 28.00 15.15
N LYS A 319 3.16 27.92 16.41
CA LYS A 319 4.05 26.85 16.87
C LYS A 319 3.46 25.47 16.64
N HIS A 320 2.19 25.29 17.05
CA HIS A 320 1.50 24.01 16.85
C HIS A 320 1.27 23.69 15.37
N LEU A 321 1.04 24.71 14.54
CA LEU A 321 0.91 24.55 13.09
C LEU A 321 2.22 24.07 12.44
N GLU A 322 3.35 24.68 12.83
CA GLU A 322 4.68 24.28 12.34
C GLU A 322 4.99 22.82 12.67
N THR A 323 4.63 22.37 13.87
CA THR A 323 4.74 20.94 14.24
C THR A 323 3.85 20.07 13.35
N CYS A 324 2.59 20.45 13.15
CA CYS A 324 1.68 19.73 12.25
C CYS A 324 2.22 19.66 10.81
N GLU A 325 2.77 20.75 10.29
CA GLU A 325 3.36 20.78 8.93
C GLU A 325 4.56 19.85 8.84
N SER A 326 5.45 19.85 9.84
CA SER A 326 6.61 18.94 9.87
C SER A 326 6.21 17.46 9.85
N ILE A 327 5.20 17.08 10.65
CA ILE A 327 4.69 15.71 10.66
C ILE A 327 4.02 15.36 9.32
N SER A 328 3.20 16.26 8.79
CA SER A 328 2.51 16.09 7.50
C SER A 328 3.47 15.94 6.34
N ASP A 329 4.54 16.74 6.31
CA ASP A 329 5.58 16.67 5.27
C ASP A 329 6.30 15.32 5.31
N SER A 330 6.61 14.82 6.52
CA SER A 330 7.23 13.51 6.70
C SER A 330 6.33 12.39 6.15
N ILE A 331 5.03 12.43 6.44
CA ILE A 331 4.05 11.48 5.92
C ILE A 331 3.94 11.59 4.40
N THR A 332 3.87 12.81 3.87
CA THR A 332 3.74 13.07 2.42
C THR A 332 4.97 12.60 1.65
N ILE A 333 6.18 12.79 2.20
CA ILE A 333 7.42 12.27 1.61
C ILE A 333 7.38 10.75 1.58
N LEU A 334 6.97 10.10 2.67
CA LEU A 334 6.84 8.65 2.74
C LEU A 334 5.83 8.12 1.72
N GLN A 335 4.64 8.72 1.64
CA GLN A 335 3.61 8.36 0.67
C GLN A 335 4.07 8.52 -0.78
N ASN A 336 4.72 9.62 -1.11
CA ASN A 336 5.20 9.89 -2.47
C ASN A 336 6.30 8.93 -2.89
N ASN A 337 7.25 8.63 -2.02
CA ASN A 337 8.30 7.65 -2.27
C ASN A 337 7.71 6.24 -2.49
N THR A 338 6.74 5.86 -1.67
CA THR A 338 6.03 4.58 -1.79
C THR A 338 5.24 4.49 -3.09
N LYS A 339 4.55 5.56 -3.51
CA LYS A 339 3.81 5.62 -4.78
C LYS A 339 4.70 5.36 -6.00
N ILE A 340 5.88 5.97 -6.05
CA ILE A 340 6.83 5.81 -7.17
C ILE A 340 7.37 4.37 -7.21
N LEU A 341 7.82 3.84 -6.08
CA LEU A 341 8.34 2.48 -5.97
C LEU A 341 7.27 1.42 -6.31
N GLU A 342 6.01 1.69 -5.97
CA GLU A 342 4.91 0.75 -6.28
C GLU A 342 4.62 0.69 -7.76
N VAL A 343 4.51 1.83 -8.43
CA VAL A 343 4.29 1.89 -9.89
C VAL A 343 5.42 1.16 -10.60
N GLU A 344 6.66 1.39 -10.20
CA GLU A 344 7.84 0.72 -10.75
C GLU A 344 7.81 -0.80 -10.52
N LYS A 345 7.57 -1.25 -9.29
CA LYS A 345 7.55 -2.69 -8.94
C LYS A 345 6.35 -3.42 -9.55
N LYS A 346 5.16 -2.83 -9.51
CA LYS A 346 3.96 -3.41 -10.14
C LYS A 346 4.16 -3.58 -11.64
N PHE A 347 4.76 -2.59 -12.29
CA PHE A 347 5.08 -2.64 -13.71
C PHE A 347 6.13 -3.71 -14.02
N ASN A 348 7.19 -3.79 -13.22
CA ASN A 348 8.25 -4.80 -13.35
C ASN A 348 7.71 -6.22 -13.13
N ASN A 349 6.84 -6.43 -12.14
CA ASN A 349 6.25 -7.74 -11.84
C ASN A 349 5.28 -8.21 -12.93
N LEU A 350 4.43 -7.33 -13.46
CA LEU A 350 3.54 -7.66 -14.58
C LEU A 350 4.35 -8.04 -15.82
N ARG A 351 5.41 -7.31 -16.09
CA ARG A 351 6.31 -7.55 -17.21
C ARG A 351 7.13 -8.84 -17.06
N LEU A 352 7.61 -9.13 -15.85
CA LEU A 352 8.28 -10.40 -15.54
C LEU A 352 7.33 -11.60 -15.72
N LYS A 353 6.07 -11.49 -15.27
CA LYS A 353 5.05 -12.53 -15.46
C LYS A 353 4.72 -12.73 -16.93
N GLU A 354 4.54 -11.66 -17.69
CA GLU A 354 4.26 -11.73 -19.12
C GLU A 354 5.44 -12.32 -19.88
N LYS A 355 6.66 -11.96 -19.50
CA LYS A 355 7.90 -12.50 -20.08
C LYS A 355 8.13 -13.96 -19.72
N ASN A 356 7.87 -14.36 -18.49
CA ASN A 356 7.92 -15.76 -18.08
C ASN A 356 6.85 -16.59 -18.81
N HIS A 357 5.66 -16.07 -18.96
CA HIS A 357 4.61 -16.73 -19.73
C HIS A 357 4.96 -16.86 -21.22
N GLN A 358 5.53 -15.83 -21.82
CA GLN A 358 6.05 -15.88 -23.20
C GLN A 358 7.23 -16.86 -23.34
N LEU A 359 8.11 -16.93 -22.34
CA LEU A 359 9.21 -17.90 -22.28
C LEU A 359 8.68 -19.35 -22.15
N GLU A 360 7.69 -19.59 -21.31
CA GLU A 360 7.04 -20.89 -21.16
C GLU A 360 6.34 -21.31 -22.45
N LEU A 361 5.57 -20.43 -23.08
CA LEU A 361 4.93 -20.70 -24.37
C LEU A 361 5.96 -20.95 -25.46
N THR A 362 7.09 -20.27 -25.42
CA THR A 362 8.19 -20.45 -26.35
C THR A 362 8.90 -21.78 -26.11
N GLN A 363 9.17 -22.16 -24.87
CA GLN A 363 9.71 -23.46 -24.50
C GLN A 363 8.76 -24.62 -24.91
N GLN A 364 7.45 -24.46 -24.70
CA GLN A 364 6.46 -25.46 -25.14
C GLN A 364 6.45 -25.60 -26.66
N LYS A 365 6.51 -24.49 -27.41
CA LYS A 365 6.65 -24.52 -28.88
C LYS A 365 7.93 -25.22 -29.33
N TYR A 366 9.05 -24.98 -28.64
CA TYR A 366 10.31 -25.66 -28.93
C TYR A 366 10.22 -27.16 -28.64
N MET A 367 9.63 -27.55 -27.53
CA MET A 367 9.45 -28.96 -27.20
C MET A 367 8.57 -29.67 -28.25
N ILE A 368 7.49 -29.02 -28.69
CA ILE A 368 6.62 -29.56 -29.77
C ILE A 368 7.41 -29.70 -31.10
N ILE A 369 8.20 -28.70 -31.43
CA ILE A 369 9.03 -28.73 -32.67
C ILE A 369 10.08 -29.84 -32.58
N ILE A 370 10.76 -29.97 -31.44
CA ILE A 370 11.73 -31.06 -31.21
C ILE A 370 11.05 -32.43 -31.30
N CYS A 371 9.87 -32.59 -30.72
CA CYS A 371 9.10 -33.82 -30.81
C CYS A 371 8.67 -34.13 -32.24
N ILE A 372 8.22 -33.13 -33.00
CA ILE A 372 7.86 -33.28 -34.44
C ILE A 372 9.10 -33.66 -35.25
N CYS A 373 10.25 -33.02 -35.01
CA CYS A 373 11.51 -33.35 -35.69
C CYS A 373 11.96 -34.78 -35.33
N LEU A 374 11.83 -35.22 -34.08
CA LEU A 374 12.16 -36.60 -33.68
C LEU A 374 11.22 -37.62 -34.31
N ILE A 375 9.91 -37.35 -34.36
CA ILE A 375 8.93 -38.22 -35.04
C ILE A 375 9.23 -38.29 -36.54
N PHE A 376 9.59 -37.16 -37.14
CA PHE A 376 9.97 -37.09 -38.57
C PHE A 376 11.27 -37.86 -38.84
N CYS A 377 12.27 -37.73 -37.96
CA CYS A 377 13.50 -38.54 -38.06
C CYS A 377 13.25 -40.04 -37.89
N ILE A 378 12.36 -40.44 -36.98
CA ILE A 378 11.95 -41.85 -36.79
C ILE A 378 11.19 -42.35 -38.02
N ALA A 379 10.27 -41.56 -38.59
CA ALA A 379 9.54 -41.91 -39.79
C ALA A 379 10.47 -42.06 -41.00
N ILE A 380 11.46 -41.14 -41.15
CA ILE A 380 12.47 -41.21 -42.20
C ILE A 380 13.36 -42.47 -42.05
N THR A 381 13.78 -42.78 -40.81
CA THR A 381 14.59 -43.98 -40.55
C THR A 381 13.80 -45.27 -40.80
N LEU A 382 12.51 -45.29 -40.50
CA LEU A 382 11.63 -46.43 -40.78
C LEU A 382 11.40 -46.61 -42.29
N LEU A 383 11.15 -45.50 -43.00
CA LEU A 383 11.04 -45.50 -44.46
C LEU A 383 12.35 -45.95 -45.13
N TYR A 384 13.49 -45.50 -44.59
CA TYR A 384 14.82 -45.92 -45.09
C TYR A 384 15.07 -47.42 -44.87
N LEU A 385 14.69 -47.94 -43.67
CA LEU A 385 14.82 -49.37 -43.37
C LEU A 385 13.89 -50.23 -44.22
N LEU A 386 12.65 -49.82 -44.44
CA LEU A 386 11.70 -50.47 -45.35
C LEU A 386 12.15 -50.40 -46.82
N TYR A 387 12.74 -49.29 -47.22
CA TYR A 387 13.26 -49.13 -48.58
C TYR A 387 14.52 -49.97 -48.85
N ARG A 388 15.44 -50.01 -47.84
CA ARG A 388 16.64 -50.88 -47.90
C ARG A 388 16.31 -52.36 -48.04
N GLN A 389 15.19 -52.75 -47.49
CA GLN A 389 14.70 -54.12 -47.61
C GLN A 389 14.13 -54.47 -49.00
N LYS A 390 13.70 -53.44 -49.75
CA LYS A 390 12.97 -53.62 -51.00
C LYS A 390 13.82 -53.46 -52.29
N THR A 391 14.97 -52.79 -52.23
CA THR A 391 15.71 -52.51 -53.48
C THR A 391 17.22 -52.49 -53.28
N LYS A 392 17.90 -53.53 -53.77
CA LYS A 392 19.36 -53.57 -53.98
C LYS A 392 19.86 -52.75 -55.22
N ASN A 393 18.97 -52.01 -55.97
CA ASN A 393 19.24 -51.50 -57.31
C ASN A 393 19.08 -49.96 -57.50
N GLU A 394 18.98 -49.12 -56.47
CA GLU A 394 18.82 -47.66 -56.72
C GLU A 394 19.84 -46.79 -55.96
N MET A 395 21.14 -47.00 -56.27
CA MET A 395 22.23 -46.14 -55.72
C MET A 395 22.08 -44.65 -56.04
N ASN A 396 21.43 -44.30 -57.17
CA ASN A 396 21.28 -42.90 -57.61
C ASN A 396 20.15 -42.17 -56.81
N LYS A 397 19.15 -42.87 -56.31
CA LYS A 397 18.12 -42.26 -55.45
C LYS A 397 18.63 -41.99 -54.04
N GLN A 398 19.54 -42.81 -53.51
CA GLN A 398 20.14 -42.62 -52.19
C GLN A 398 20.97 -41.33 -52.09
N ALA A 399 21.64 -40.93 -53.18
CA ALA A 399 22.40 -39.66 -53.21
C ALA A 399 21.48 -38.43 -53.21
N LEU A 400 20.29 -38.53 -53.82
CA LEU A 400 19.30 -37.45 -53.85
C LEU A 400 18.62 -37.30 -52.48
N GLU A 401 18.31 -38.42 -51.80
CA GLU A 401 17.77 -38.40 -50.41
C GLU A 401 18.76 -37.84 -49.40
N LEU A 402 20.06 -38.17 -49.56
CA LEU A 402 21.12 -37.62 -48.69
C LEU A 402 21.26 -36.10 -48.87
N ASN A 403 21.09 -35.59 -50.11
CA ASN A 403 21.10 -34.14 -50.36
C ASN A 403 19.87 -33.44 -49.78
N ASN A 404 18.70 -34.08 -49.82
CA ASN A 404 17.50 -33.53 -49.19
C ASN A 404 17.62 -33.47 -47.66
N ILE A 405 18.17 -34.51 -47.00
CA ILE A 405 18.42 -34.53 -45.57
C ILE A 405 19.43 -33.43 -45.16
N LYS A 406 20.47 -33.20 -45.98
CA LYS A 406 21.43 -32.11 -45.79
C LYS A 406 20.77 -30.71 -45.92
N LEU A 407 19.84 -30.56 -46.89
CA LEU A 407 19.10 -29.34 -47.09
C LEU A 407 18.13 -29.05 -45.91
N GLU A 408 17.44 -30.09 -45.43
CA GLU A 408 16.57 -30.00 -44.25
C GLU A 408 17.36 -29.69 -42.95
N LEU A 409 18.53 -30.28 -42.79
CA LEU A 409 19.44 -29.99 -41.67
C LEU A 409 19.97 -28.55 -41.75
N ALA A 410 20.30 -28.05 -42.94
CA ALA A 410 20.69 -26.66 -43.15
C ALA A 410 19.55 -25.69 -42.82
N ASN A 411 18.33 -26.02 -43.24
CA ASN A 411 17.14 -25.22 -42.92
C ASN A 411 16.81 -25.23 -41.42
N ALA A 412 16.90 -26.39 -40.75
CA ALA A 412 16.73 -26.51 -39.29
C ALA A 412 17.84 -25.74 -38.56
N PHE A 413 19.07 -25.75 -39.05
CA PHE A 413 20.18 -24.97 -38.48
C PHE A 413 19.94 -23.46 -38.63
N ILE A 414 19.47 -23.02 -39.82
CA ILE A 414 19.09 -21.62 -40.07
C ILE A 414 17.94 -21.19 -39.17
N GLU A 415 16.96 -22.07 -38.92
CA GLU A 415 15.82 -21.80 -38.05
C GLU A 415 16.24 -21.75 -36.57
N LEU A 416 17.18 -22.61 -36.19
CA LEU A 416 17.78 -22.60 -34.84
C LEU A 416 18.64 -21.35 -34.61
N ASP A 417 19.43 -20.94 -35.64
CA ASP A 417 20.24 -19.71 -35.60
C ASP A 417 19.35 -18.45 -35.59
N LYS A 418 18.26 -18.45 -36.35
CA LYS A 418 17.24 -17.39 -36.33
C LYS A 418 16.60 -17.26 -34.97
N LYS A 419 16.29 -18.36 -34.29
CA LYS A 419 15.74 -18.35 -32.94
C LYS A 419 16.77 -17.99 -31.85
N LYS A 420 18.04 -18.40 -32.03
CA LYS A 420 19.14 -17.97 -31.17
C LYS A 420 19.36 -16.44 -31.28
N ASN A 421 19.26 -15.90 -32.47
CA ASN A 421 19.31 -14.46 -32.70
C ASN A 421 18.08 -13.73 -32.11
N GLN A 422 16.89 -14.34 -32.17
CA GLN A 422 15.71 -13.83 -31.47
C GLN A 422 15.87 -13.84 -29.93
N LEU A 423 16.54 -14.85 -29.40
CA LEU A 423 16.84 -14.93 -27.94
C LEU A 423 17.87 -13.87 -27.52
N VAL A 424 18.89 -13.63 -28.35
CA VAL A 424 19.90 -12.57 -28.14
C VAL A 424 19.27 -11.18 -28.28
N VAL A 425 18.35 -11.00 -29.22
CA VAL A 425 17.56 -9.77 -29.37
C VAL A 425 16.68 -9.57 -28.15
N SER A 426 16.01 -10.62 -27.65
CA SER A 426 15.22 -10.60 -26.42
C SER A 426 16.06 -10.32 -25.17
N GLN A 427 17.31 -10.81 -25.09
CA GLN A 427 18.26 -10.44 -24.02
C GLN A 427 18.78 -9.00 -24.16
N LYS A 428 19.00 -8.52 -25.39
CA LYS A 428 19.31 -7.11 -25.64
C LYS A 428 18.12 -6.19 -25.39
N GLU A 429 16.92 -6.67 -25.64
CA GLU A 429 15.68 -6.00 -25.26
C GLU A 429 15.51 -5.94 -23.76
N ASN A 430 16.12 -6.83 -22.97
CA ASN A 430 16.17 -6.74 -21.50
C ASN A 430 17.05 -5.61 -20.99
N GLU A 431 18.20 -5.35 -21.61
CA GLU A 431 19.04 -4.18 -21.31
C GLU A 431 18.40 -2.88 -21.84
N SER A 432 17.77 -2.94 -23.02
CA SER A 432 16.96 -1.84 -23.55
C SER A 432 15.65 -1.65 -22.80
N SER A 433 15.19 -2.68 -22.08
CA SER A 433 14.01 -2.65 -21.21
C SER A 433 14.23 -1.87 -19.93
N GLN A 434 15.44 -1.90 -19.37
CA GLN A 434 15.79 -1.08 -18.22
C GLN A 434 15.81 0.40 -18.62
N SER A 435 16.38 0.74 -19.76
CA SER A 435 16.32 2.09 -20.32
C SER A 435 14.91 2.48 -20.81
N ARG A 436 14.08 1.52 -21.24
CA ARG A 436 12.65 1.75 -21.51
C ARG A 436 11.88 2.01 -20.23
N LEU A 437 12.15 1.27 -19.15
CA LEU A 437 11.57 1.51 -17.82
C LEU A 437 11.97 2.88 -17.26
N GLU A 438 13.25 3.26 -17.38
CA GLU A 438 13.71 4.61 -17.03
C GLU A 438 13.01 5.68 -17.89
N ASN A 439 12.84 5.44 -19.18
CA ASN A 439 12.09 6.32 -20.07
C ASN A 439 10.57 6.31 -19.74
N GLU A 440 10.01 5.19 -19.33
CA GLU A 440 8.63 5.09 -18.88
C GLU A 440 8.39 5.77 -17.54
N ILE A 441 9.30 5.64 -16.57
CA ILE A 441 9.30 6.41 -15.32
C ILE A 441 9.41 7.90 -15.64
N LYS A 442 10.27 8.27 -16.59
CA LYS A 442 10.40 9.65 -17.08
C LYS A 442 9.10 10.13 -17.75
N ASN A 443 8.45 9.25 -18.54
CA ASN A 443 7.14 9.51 -19.14
C ASN A 443 6.02 9.58 -18.12
N LEU A 444 6.00 8.68 -17.12
CA LEU A 444 5.04 8.69 -16.01
C LEU A 444 5.23 9.94 -15.14
N THR A 445 6.47 10.32 -14.86
CA THR A 445 6.80 11.57 -14.17
C THR A 445 6.35 12.80 -14.98
N SER A 446 6.55 12.75 -16.30
CA SER A 446 6.05 13.78 -17.22
C SER A 446 4.52 13.81 -17.24
N ASN A 447 3.89 12.63 -17.28
CA ASN A 447 2.43 12.50 -17.21
C ASN A 447 1.85 12.92 -15.87
N TYR A 448 2.54 12.61 -14.76
CA TYR A 448 2.17 13.09 -13.43
C TYR A 448 2.21 14.63 -13.36
N LYS A 449 3.29 15.24 -13.89
CA LYS A 449 3.37 16.71 -14.02
C LYS A 449 2.27 17.28 -14.92
N LYS A 450 1.90 16.56 -16.01
CA LYS A 450 0.77 16.93 -16.87
C LYS A 450 -0.57 16.83 -16.14
N LEU A 451 -0.75 15.79 -15.31
CA LEU A 451 -1.94 15.60 -14.48
C LEU A 451 -2.07 16.66 -13.40
N GLN A 452 -0.95 17.04 -12.73
CA GLN A 452 -0.93 18.16 -11.79
C GLN A 452 -1.35 19.46 -12.47
N ARG A 453 -0.81 19.73 -13.67
CA ARG A 453 -1.23 20.90 -14.48
C ARG A 453 -2.71 20.81 -14.89
N ARG A 454 -3.17 19.62 -15.29
CA ARG A 454 -4.55 19.38 -15.67
C ARG A 454 -5.49 19.58 -14.48
N ARG A 455 -5.11 19.15 -13.27
CA ARG A 455 -5.84 19.41 -12.03
C ARG A 455 -6.04 20.89 -11.80
N ILE A 456 -4.98 21.68 -11.93
CA ILE A 456 -5.06 23.16 -11.78
C ILE A 456 -6.03 23.75 -12.79
N VAL A 457 -5.89 23.42 -14.08
CA VAL A 457 -6.73 23.97 -15.16
C VAL A 457 -8.20 23.55 -15.03
N THR A 458 -8.48 22.37 -14.46
CA THR A 458 -9.84 21.88 -14.23
C THR A 458 -10.43 22.31 -12.89
N SER A 459 -9.63 22.91 -12.02
CA SER A 459 -10.04 23.36 -10.70
C SER A 459 -11.15 24.41 -10.76
N ILE A 460 -11.96 24.42 -9.71
CA ILE A 460 -13.04 25.41 -9.55
C ILE A 460 -12.44 26.82 -9.53
N ILE A 461 -11.28 26.97 -8.89
CA ILE A 461 -10.58 28.27 -8.80
C ILE A 461 -10.13 28.75 -10.17
N PHE A 462 -9.55 27.90 -11.01
CA PHE A 462 -9.15 28.27 -12.38
C PHE A 462 -10.33 28.83 -13.15
N ARG A 463 -11.46 28.09 -13.18
CA ARG A 463 -12.68 28.54 -13.88
C ARG A 463 -13.24 29.84 -13.31
N LYS A 464 -13.20 29.99 -11.98
CA LYS A 464 -13.64 31.21 -11.32
C LYS A 464 -12.77 32.42 -11.72
N LEU A 465 -11.44 32.25 -11.76
CA LEU A 465 -10.50 33.30 -12.15
C LEU A 465 -10.66 33.70 -13.63
N VAL A 466 -10.80 32.72 -14.54
CA VAL A 466 -11.08 32.97 -15.96
C VAL A 466 -12.38 33.75 -16.13
N ASN A 467 -13.47 33.29 -15.49
CA ASN A 467 -14.77 33.95 -15.56
C ASN A 467 -14.75 35.39 -15.02
N ILE A 468 -14.01 35.63 -13.92
CA ILE A 468 -13.84 36.98 -13.37
C ILE A 468 -13.07 37.87 -14.36
N ALA A 469 -11.98 37.36 -14.94
CA ALA A 469 -11.19 38.08 -15.91
C ALA A 469 -11.95 38.36 -17.22
N GLU A 470 -12.81 37.46 -17.68
CA GLU A 470 -13.62 37.63 -18.89
C GLU A 470 -14.77 38.66 -18.71
N ARG A 471 -15.36 38.70 -17.51
CA ARG A 471 -16.49 39.60 -17.21
C ARG A 471 -16.05 41.06 -16.91
N SER A 472 -14.78 41.27 -16.60
CA SER A 472 -14.29 42.61 -16.28
C SER A 472 -14.01 43.43 -17.55
N THR A 473 -14.65 44.56 -17.65
CA THR A 473 -14.44 45.57 -18.70
C THR A 473 -13.37 46.59 -18.32
N ASN A 474 -13.03 46.73 -17.04
CA ASN A 474 -12.02 47.67 -16.54
C ASN A 474 -10.65 46.99 -16.32
N CYS A 475 -9.59 47.53 -16.94
CA CYS A 475 -8.25 46.95 -16.86
C CYS A 475 -7.36 47.57 -15.77
N ASN A 476 -7.86 48.55 -14.98
CA ASN A 476 -7.02 49.37 -14.11
C ASN A 476 -7.14 49.07 -12.60
N GLU A 477 -7.99 48.14 -12.21
CA GLU A 477 -8.13 47.70 -10.80
C GLU A 477 -7.85 46.20 -10.65
N PRO A 478 -7.12 45.79 -9.63
CA PRO A 478 -6.84 44.39 -9.40
C PRO A 478 -8.14 43.64 -9.01
N LEU A 479 -8.42 42.55 -9.70
CA LEU A 479 -9.62 41.73 -9.46
C LEU A 479 -9.44 40.67 -8.36
N LEU A 480 -8.18 40.47 -7.91
CA LEU A 480 -7.83 39.47 -6.90
C LEU A 480 -8.03 40.05 -5.50
N THR A 481 -9.10 39.61 -4.85
CA THR A 481 -9.37 39.87 -3.42
C THR A 481 -8.48 38.99 -2.54
N GLU A 482 -8.33 39.35 -1.26
CA GLU A 482 -7.60 38.50 -0.28
C GLU A 482 -8.12 37.06 -0.22
N GLN A 483 -9.43 36.86 -0.31
CA GLN A 483 -10.05 35.53 -0.34
C GLN A 483 -9.68 34.73 -1.60
N LEU A 484 -9.53 35.41 -2.75
CA LEU A 484 -9.11 34.78 -4.00
C LEU A 484 -7.61 34.43 -3.94
N TRP A 485 -6.79 35.29 -3.38
CA TRP A 485 -5.38 34.99 -3.13
C TRP A 485 -5.20 33.80 -2.21
N PHE A 486 -5.93 33.73 -1.12
CA PHE A 486 -5.93 32.57 -0.23
C PHE A 486 -6.34 31.28 -0.98
N SER A 487 -7.38 31.36 -1.80
CA SER A 487 -7.85 30.21 -2.59
C SER A 487 -6.81 29.75 -3.64
N ILE A 488 -6.12 30.70 -4.30
CA ILE A 488 -5.03 30.41 -5.24
C ILE A 488 -3.88 29.68 -4.53
N VAL A 489 -3.45 30.21 -3.40
CA VAL A 489 -2.37 29.65 -2.60
C VAL A 489 -2.73 28.25 -2.07
N SER A 490 -3.96 28.06 -1.58
CA SER A 490 -4.46 26.79 -1.10
C SER A 490 -4.44 25.73 -2.20
N GLU A 491 -4.99 26.02 -3.38
CA GLU A 491 -5.04 25.10 -4.52
C GLU A 491 -3.64 24.67 -4.96
N ILE A 492 -2.70 25.61 -5.02
CA ILE A 492 -1.32 25.32 -5.41
C ILE A 492 -0.59 24.52 -4.31
N THR A 493 -0.81 24.85 -3.04
CA THR A 493 -0.20 24.13 -1.93
C THR A 493 -0.69 22.69 -1.85
N GLU A 494 -1.98 22.45 -2.12
CA GLU A 494 -2.54 21.12 -2.22
C GLU A 494 -2.01 20.34 -3.43
N THR A 495 -1.82 21.00 -4.56
CA THR A 495 -1.34 20.35 -5.79
C THR A 495 0.16 20.10 -5.76
N TYR A 496 0.92 20.96 -5.09
CA TYR A 496 2.38 20.92 -4.96
C TYR A 496 2.81 21.14 -3.49
N PRO A 497 2.61 20.18 -2.59
CA PRO A 497 2.81 20.34 -1.14
C PRO A 497 4.20 20.85 -0.74
N ASN A 498 5.23 20.45 -1.48
CA ASN A 498 6.64 20.78 -1.17
C ASN A 498 7.16 22.01 -1.92
N LEU A 499 6.35 22.65 -2.77
CA LEU A 499 6.82 23.77 -3.61
C LEU A 499 7.28 24.96 -2.79
N LYS A 500 6.52 25.32 -1.75
CA LYS A 500 6.85 26.45 -0.88
C LYS A 500 8.17 26.22 -0.13
N MET A 501 8.34 25.02 0.44
CA MET A 501 9.56 24.65 1.17
C MET A 501 10.77 24.65 0.24
N TYR A 502 10.66 24.03 -0.93
CA TYR A 502 11.71 24.01 -1.95
C TYR A 502 12.13 25.41 -2.38
N LEU A 503 11.17 26.36 -2.52
CA LEU A 503 11.46 27.73 -2.88
C LEU A 503 12.10 28.51 -1.72
N LEU A 504 11.66 28.31 -0.48
CA LEU A 504 12.22 28.98 0.69
C LEU A 504 13.64 28.51 1.02
N GLU A 505 13.94 27.24 0.83
CA GLU A 505 15.31 26.70 0.98
C GLU A 505 16.30 27.37 0.00
N ARG A 506 15.82 27.64 -1.21
CA ARG A 506 16.67 28.21 -2.28
C ARG A 506 16.65 29.74 -2.30
N TYR A 507 15.57 30.32 -1.80
CA TYR A 507 15.31 31.76 -1.77
C TYR A 507 14.72 32.18 -0.42
N PRO A 508 15.54 32.27 0.65
CA PRO A 508 15.07 32.52 2.02
C PRO A 508 14.32 33.85 2.18
N ASN A 509 14.57 34.80 1.30
CA ASN A 509 13.97 36.15 1.32
C ASN A 509 12.72 36.27 0.43
N LEU A 510 12.05 35.17 0.10
CA LEU A 510 10.82 35.22 -0.68
C LEU A 510 9.67 35.80 0.16
N SER A 511 9.15 36.97 -0.25
CA SER A 511 8.04 37.63 0.46
C SER A 511 6.70 36.90 0.22
N SER A 512 5.70 37.15 1.09
CA SER A 512 4.35 36.58 0.94
C SER A 512 3.72 36.97 -0.40
N GLN A 513 3.86 38.21 -0.84
CA GLN A 513 3.35 38.68 -2.13
C GLN A 513 4.01 37.98 -3.32
N GLU A 514 5.30 37.68 -3.21
CA GLU A 514 6.03 36.95 -4.25
C GLU A 514 5.64 35.46 -4.27
N TRP A 515 5.38 34.90 -3.12
CA TRP A 515 4.82 33.53 -3.05
C TRP A 515 3.43 33.47 -3.69
N GLU A 516 2.54 34.39 -3.37
CA GLU A 516 1.22 34.52 -3.99
C GLU A 516 1.33 34.65 -5.52
N TYR A 517 2.23 35.50 -5.98
CA TYR A 517 2.47 35.67 -7.42
C TYR A 517 3.04 34.39 -8.06
N CYS A 518 3.93 33.68 -7.37
CA CYS A 518 4.41 32.38 -7.80
C CYS A 518 3.25 31.38 -8.00
N CYS A 519 2.35 31.32 -7.02
CA CYS A 519 1.16 30.47 -7.10
C CYS A 519 0.27 30.85 -8.29
N LEU A 520 0.08 32.14 -8.54
CA LEU A 520 -0.68 32.62 -9.70
C LEU A 520 -0.02 32.20 -11.03
N CYS A 521 1.30 32.30 -11.14
CA CYS A 521 2.05 31.87 -12.32
C CYS A 521 1.87 30.36 -12.62
N MET A 522 1.66 29.54 -11.60
CA MET A 522 1.44 28.10 -11.80
C MET A 522 0.13 27.78 -12.53
N PHE A 523 -0.84 28.70 -12.55
CA PHE A 523 -2.05 28.56 -13.35
C PHE A 523 -1.80 28.77 -14.86
N ASN A 524 -0.65 29.35 -15.21
CA ASN A 524 -0.22 29.55 -16.59
C ASN A 524 -1.25 30.28 -17.47
N PHE A 525 -1.84 31.35 -16.95
CA PHE A 525 -2.75 32.20 -17.72
C PHE A 525 -2.03 32.89 -18.87
N ASP A 526 -2.77 33.21 -19.91
CA ASP A 526 -2.25 34.11 -20.93
C ASP A 526 -2.02 35.54 -20.36
N SER A 527 -1.19 36.31 -21.03
CA SER A 527 -0.82 37.65 -20.56
C SER A 527 -2.00 38.60 -20.43
N LYS A 528 -3.08 38.35 -21.16
CA LYS A 528 -4.30 39.15 -21.16
C LYS A 528 -5.16 38.89 -19.94
N THR A 529 -5.35 37.60 -19.63
CA THR A 529 -6.06 37.16 -18.43
C THR A 529 -5.32 37.54 -17.16
N GLU A 530 -4.00 37.30 -17.10
CA GLU A 530 -3.17 37.68 -15.95
C GLU A 530 -3.15 39.18 -15.72
N ALA A 531 -3.05 39.97 -16.78
CA ALA A 531 -3.12 41.42 -16.71
C ALA A 531 -4.40 41.94 -16.07
N ARG A 532 -5.54 41.39 -16.48
CA ARG A 532 -6.85 41.71 -15.91
C ARG A 532 -6.97 41.35 -14.44
N LEU A 533 -6.51 40.13 -14.08
CA LEU A 533 -6.51 39.66 -12.70
C LEU A 533 -5.66 40.57 -11.79
N LEU A 534 -4.52 41.06 -12.27
CA LEU A 534 -3.59 41.88 -11.53
C LEU A 534 -3.87 43.39 -11.63
N GLY A 535 -4.78 43.83 -12.48
CA GLY A 535 -5.08 45.24 -12.72
C GLY A 535 -3.90 46.00 -13.36
N ILE A 536 -3.14 45.33 -14.25
CA ILE A 536 -1.97 45.92 -14.92
C ILE A 536 -2.09 45.80 -16.44
N ASN A 537 -1.28 46.57 -17.16
CA ASN A 537 -1.24 46.50 -18.62
C ASN A 537 -0.66 45.13 -19.10
N PRO A 538 -1.22 44.48 -20.15
CA PRO A 538 -0.68 43.25 -20.69
C PRO A 538 0.82 43.25 -21.04
N SER A 539 1.34 44.38 -21.51
CA SER A 539 2.78 44.56 -21.75
C SER A 539 3.62 44.52 -20.48
N SER A 540 3.03 44.89 -19.34
CA SER A 540 3.71 44.91 -18.03
C SER A 540 3.81 43.48 -17.42
N VAL A 541 2.96 42.56 -17.83
CA VAL A 541 2.98 41.14 -17.38
C VAL A 541 4.30 40.48 -17.76
N SER A 542 4.73 40.63 -19.01
CA SER A 542 6.00 40.08 -19.51
C SER A 542 7.19 40.59 -18.72
N THR A 543 7.21 41.91 -18.43
CA THR A 543 8.25 42.53 -17.62
C THR A 543 8.21 42.05 -16.17
N LYS A 544 7.02 41.88 -15.58
CA LYS A 544 6.84 41.35 -14.23
C LYS A 544 7.31 39.93 -14.13
N ARG A 545 6.93 39.06 -15.09
CA ARG A 545 7.40 37.68 -15.18
C ARG A 545 8.92 37.62 -15.35
N LEU A 546 9.50 38.48 -16.21
CA LEU A 546 10.94 38.50 -16.43
C LEU A 546 11.71 38.88 -15.15
N ARG A 547 11.30 39.95 -14.47
CA ARG A 547 11.89 40.37 -13.19
C ARG A 547 11.78 39.30 -12.12
N PHE A 548 10.64 38.63 -12.06
CA PHE A 548 10.41 37.54 -11.12
C PHE A 548 11.30 36.32 -11.43
N ARG A 549 11.44 35.94 -12.71
CA ARG A 549 12.37 34.90 -13.17
C ARG A 549 13.84 35.23 -12.85
N GLN A 550 14.26 36.47 -13.13
CA GLN A 550 15.61 36.91 -12.82
C GLN A 550 15.91 36.85 -11.32
N LYS A 551 14.94 37.21 -10.49
CA LYS A 551 15.06 37.10 -9.03
C LYS A 551 15.18 35.67 -8.56
N LEU A 552 14.43 34.73 -9.18
CA LEU A 552 14.47 33.31 -8.88
C LEU A 552 15.55 32.55 -9.67
N GLY A 553 16.39 33.20 -10.49
CA GLY A 553 17.48 32.58 -11.24
C GLY A 553 17.05 31.41 -12.15
N ILE A 554 15.79 31.42 -12.65
CA ILE A 554 15.22 30.37 -13.48
C ILE A 554 15.01 30.82 -14.92
N SER A 555 15.39 29.98 -15.88
CA SER A 555 15.30 30.27 -17.32
C SER A 555 13.87 30.10 -17.87
N ALA A 556 13.02 29.31 -17.23
CA ALA A 556 11.61 29.11 -17.59
C ALA A 556 10.75 28.87 -16.33
N LEU A 557 9.57 29.48 -16.31
CA LEU A 557 8.53 29.26 -15.31
C LEU A 557 7.41 28.49 -15.97
#